data_9d09b239baef81f46379e999333e7fe7
#
_entry.id   9d09b239baef81f46379e999333e7fe7
#
_cell.length_a   1.000
_cell.length_b   1.000
_cell.length_c   1.000
_cell.angle_alpha   90.00
_cell.angle_beta   90.00
_cell.angle_gamma   90.00
#
_symmetry.space_group_name_H-M   'P 1'
#
loop_
_entity.id
_entity.type
_entity.pdbx_description
1 polymer ?
#
loop_
_entity_poly.entity_id
_entity_poly.type
_entity_poly.pdbx_seq_one_letter_code
_entity_poly.pdbx_strand_id
1 'polypeptide(L)'
;MAHDVAVLGATIAGLTVARRLAHKGYDVLVLDPNPEGDSAAIGHGVAAVGHASTIANMANAYGLDAAREHIRRNLSGFHEIRRIHPDHTMLALSDRSLPGGDESESRSIVELYREEGIEADLLVAPDGVSVRTQALSVDVAAYAATLRAAAVAAGANVVHGVTVAHLTRREGVTRVHFRNNLAWVRDIGTVGARAVIDTLGVSPWGAAARVAPAQWVPVVRCTPRKALSQVSLCATSAAWMIRPLGDRALVLGQKASVGRVAQAGVELHDWCVEHLGATDLAEGRLAIDPSDHGRPVVGASAIPGGYYARGNGRGELMNGTASGWYLAELIGGQRSAGGAMPPLSRLRAYGASRLRRRG
;
A
#
# COMPACT_ATOMS: atom_id res chain seq x y z
N MET A 1 -6.46 -27.79 -15.62
CA MET A 1 -6.05 -26.64 -16.45
C MET A 1 -5.28 -25.68 -15.55
N ALA A 2 -4.38 -24.86 -16.10
CA ALA A 2 -3.64 -23.86 -15.33
C ALA A 2 -4.21 -22.48 -15.66
N HIS A 3 -4.42 -21.64 -14.65
CA HIS A 3 -4.76 -20.23 -14.82
C HIS A 3 -3.62 -19.47 -15.52
N ASP A 4 -3.96 -18.38 -16.19
CA ASP A 4 -2.92 -17.50 -16.70
C ASP A 4 -2.16 -16.83 -15.54
N VAL A 5 -2.89 -16.37 -14.52
CA VAL A 5 -2.31 -15.65 -13.38
C VAL A 5 -2.98 -16.08 -12.07
N ALA A 6 -2.18 -16.39 -11.06
CA ALA A 6 -2.62 -16.49 -9.67
C ALA A 6 -2.09 -15.29 -8.87
N VAL A 7 -2.97 -14.59 -8.18
CA VAL A 7 -2.65 -13.46 -7.29
C VAL A 7 -2.79 -13.93 -5.87
N LEU A 8 -1.73 -13.80 -5.08
CA LEU A 8 -1.71 -14.12 -3.66
C LEU A 8 -2.02 -12.86 -2.87
N GLY A 9 -3.25 -12.79 -2.35
CA GLY A 9 -3.81 -11.69 -1.58
C GLY A 9 -4.80 -10.81 -2.34
N ALA A 10 -6.02 -10.69 -1.79
CA ALA A 10 -6.99 -9.67 -2.18
C ALA A 10 -6.66 -8.32 -1.52
N THR A 11 -5.40 -7.89 -1.61
CA THR A 11 -4.92 -6.56 -1.19
C THR A 11 -5.32 -5.50 -2.22
N ILE A 12 -5.12 -4.23 -1.92
CA ILE A 12 -5.34 -3.14 -2.90
C ILE A 12 -4.55 -3.40 -4.20
N ALA A 13 -3.27 -3.77 -4.07
CA ALA A 13 -2.43 -4.12 -5.22
C ALA A 13 -2.93 -5.38 -5.94
N GLY A 14 -3.30 -6.41 -5.17
CA GLY A 14 -3.79 -7.68 -5.72
C GLY A 14 -5.11 -7.55 -6.48
N LEU A 15 -6.09 -6.86 -5.91
CA LEU A 15 -7.37 -6.62 -6.58
C LEU A 15 -7.22 -5.69 -7.79
N THR A 16 -6.34 -4.69 -7.70
CA THR A 16 -6.06 -3.78 -8.82
C THR A 16 -5.44 -4.52 -10.00
N VAL A 17 -4.39 -5.34 -9.76
CA VAL A 17 -3.76 -6.11 -10.84
C VAL A 17 -4.72 -7.16 -11.40
N ALA A 18 -5.49 -7.84 -10.54
CA ALA A 18 -6.46 -8.85 -10.97
C ALA A 18 -7.53 -8.25 -11.89
N ARG A 19 -8.14 -7.12 -11.50
CA ARG A 19 -9.13 -6.40 -12.33
C ARG A 19 -8.57 -6.03 -13.69
N ARG A 20 -7.37 -5.47 -13.74
CA ARG A 20 -6.77 -5.01 -15.00
C ARG A 20 -6.36 -6.15 -15.92
N LEU A 21 -5.82 -7.23 -15.37
CA LEU A 21 -5.47 -8.41 -16.18
C LEU A 21 -6.70 -9.14 -16.66
N ALA A 22 -7.72 -9.32 -15.81
CA ALA A 22 -8.99 -9.93 -16.23
C ALA A 22 -9.67 -9.10 -17.33
N HIS A 23 -9.66 -7.77 -17.23
CA HIS A 23 -10.16 -6.88 -18.29
C HIS A 23 -9.39 -7.01 -19.62
N LYS A 24 -8.10 -7.39 -19.58
CA LYS A 24 -7.28 -7.73 -20.75
C LYS A 24 -7.49 -9.18 -21.24
N GLY A 25 -8.44 -9.93 -20.66
CA GLY A 25 -8.82 -11.29 -21.06
C GLY A 25 -7.91 -12.39 -20.49
N TYR A 26 -7.17 -12.12 -19.41
CA TYR A 26 -6.44 -13.16 -18.68
C TYR A 26 -7.39 -13.93 -17.76
N ASP A 27 -7.18 -15.25 -17.64
CA ASP A 27 -7.81 -16.07 -16.60
C ASP A 27 -7.08 -15.84 -15.27
N VAL A 28 -7.71 -15.09 -14.36
CA VAL A 28 -7.12 -14.63 -13.11
C VAL A 28 -7.79 -15.25 -11.90
N LEU A 29 -7.01 -15.90 -11.04
CA LEU A 29 -7.42 -16.40 -9.74
C LEU A 29 -6.75 -15.60 -8.63
N VAL A 30 -7.54 -15.06 -7.70
CA VAL A 30 -7.06 -14.41 -6.47
C VAL A 30 -7.28 -15.34 -5.28
N LEU A 31 -6.24 -15.58 -4.49
CA LEU A 31 -6.27 -16.40 -3.28
C LEU A 31 -5.98 -15.51 -2.06
N ASP A 32 -6.96 -15.36 -1.16
CA ASP A 32 -6.83 -14.50 0.02
C ASP A 32 -6.95 -15.33 1.32
N PRO A 33 -6.03 -15.12 2.29
CA PRO A 33 -6.05 -15.87 3.55
C PRO A 33 -7.15 -15.43 4.51
N ASN A 34 -7.70 -14.22 4.34
CA ASN A 34 -8.73 -13.70 5.21
C ASN A 34 -10.09 -14.38 4.91
N PRO A 35 -10.70 -15.07 5.86
CA PRO A 35 -11.99 -15.75 5.64
C PRO A 35 -13.18 -14.79 5.67
N GLU A 36 -13.04 -13.62 6.29
CA GLU A 36 -14.14 -12.68 6.55
C GLU A 36 -14.24 -11.56 5.51
N GLY A 37 -13.34 -11.53 4.54
CA GLY A 37 -13.35 -10.50 3.50
C GLY A 37 -12.00 -10.28 2.84
N ASP A 38 -11.84 -9.17 2.17
CA ASP A 38 -10.61 -8.85 1.46
C ASP A 38 -9.53 -8.33 2.41
N SER A 39 -8.28 -8.76 2.22
CA SER A 39 -7.12 -8.17 2.91
C SER A 39 -6.99 -6.68 2.64
N ALA A 40 -7.56 -6.19 1.54
CA ALA A 40 -7.67 -4.77 1.20
C ALA A 40 -8.58 -3.96 2.14
N ALA A 41 -9.48 -4.60 2.87
CA ALA A 41 -10.43 -3.92 3.76
C ALA A 41 -9.80 -3.35 5.04
N ILE A 42 -8.50 -3.60 5.24
CA ILE A 42 -7.75 -3.17 6.42
C ILE A 42 -6.82 -2.01 6.04
N GLY A 43 -7.06 -0.82 6.59
CA GLY A 43 -6.24 0.35 6.30
C GLY A 43 -6.73 1.61 7.00
N HIS A 44 -6.00 2.71 6.85
CA HIS A 44 -6.34 3.99 7.49
C HIS A 44 -7.29 4.88 6.66
N GLY A 45 -7.53 4.53 5.39
CA GLY A 45 -8.52 5.18 4.54
C GLY A 45 -8.18 6.61 4.07
N VAL A 46 -6.92 6.99 4.08
CA VAL A 46 -6.46 8.26 3.51
C VAL A 46 -5.66 7.98 2.25
N ALA A 47 -6.10 8.54 1.13
CA ALA A 47 -5.31 8.59 -0.09
C ALA A 47 -4.78 10.01 -0.29
N ALA A 48 -3.46 10.15 -0.30
CA ALA A 48 -2.76 11.42 -0.50
C ALA A 48 -1.60 11.23 -1.47
N VAL A 49 -1.28 12.22 -2.29
CA VAL A 49 -0.29 12.06 -3.39
C VAL A 49 1.16 11.91 -2.89
N GLY A 50 1.33 11.72 -1.63
CA GLY A 50 2.59 11.50 -0.94
C GLY A 50 2.59 12.19 0.40
N HIS A 51 3.66 11.96 1.13
CA HIS A 51 3.94 12.61 2.39
C HIS A 51 5.24 13.36 2.23
N ALA A 52 5.31 14.61 2.65
CA ALA A 52 6.48 15.47 2.45
C ALA A 52 7.78 14.81 2.93
N SER A 53 7.78 14.19 4.11
CA SER A 53 8.93 13.44 4.60
C SER A 53 9.30 12.21 3.75
N THR A 54 8.33 11.54 3.14
CA THR A 54 8.60 10.41 2.23
C THR A 54 9.25 10.92 0.94
N ILE A 55 8.75 12.02 0.39
CA ILE A 55 9.29 12.62 -0.83
C ILE A 55 10.72 13.13 -0.59
N ALA A 56 10.96 13.84 0.52
CA ALA A 56 12.27 14.31 0.91
C ALA A 56 13.27 13.16 1.08
N ASN A 57 12.89 12.13 1.85
CA ASN A 57 13.73 10.94 2.04
C ASN A 57 14.02 10.22 0.72
N MET A 58 13.05 10.17 -0.18
CA MET A 58 13.23 9.53 -1.48
C MET A 58 14.16 10.36 -2.39
N ALA A 59 14.00 11.68 -2.42
CA ALA A 59 14.89 12.58 -3.14
C ALA A 59 16.33 12.47 -2.64
N ASN A 60 16.52 12.44 -1.33
CA ASN A 60 17.84 12.29 -0.71
C ASN A 60 18.48 10.91 -0.97
N ALA A 61 17.69 9.83 -0.93
CA ALA A 61 18.22 8.46 -1.08
C ALA A 61 18.42 8.05 -2.54
N TYR A 62 17.56 8.50 -3.46
CA TYR A 62 17.48 8.01 -4.83
C TYR A 62 17.51 9.12 -5.91
N GLY A 63 17.51 10.40 -5.50
CA GLY A 63 17.48 11.57 -6.38
C GLY A 63 16.07 12.07 -6.72
N LEU A 64 16.00 13.31 -7.21
CA LEU A 64 14.75 14.01 -7.53
C LEU A 64 13.89 13.27 -8.57
N ASP A 65 14.49 12.62 -9.55
CA ASP A 65 13.74 11.88 -10.57
C ASP A 65 12.96 10.70 -9.97
N ALA A 66 13.52 10.04 -8.95
CA ALA A 66 12.82 8.97 -8.24
C ALA A 66 11.65 9.52 -7.41
N ALA A 67 11.81 10.70 -6.81
CA ALA A 67 10.75 11.39 -6.09
C ALA A 67 9.61 11.82 -7.03
N ARG A 68 9.93 12.42 -8.19
CA ARG A 68 8.96 12.77 -9.24
C ARG A 68 8.19 11.55 -9.75
N GLU A 69 8.88 10.48 -10.05
CA GLU A 69 8.25 9.25 -10.51
C GLU A 69 7.29 8.66 -9.46
N HIS A 70 7.67 8.73 -8.18
CA HIS A 70 6.80 8.31 -7.09
C HIS A 70 5.54 9.19 -7.00
N ILE A 71 5.68 10.51 -7.11
CA ILE A 71 4.56 11.46 -7.13
C ILE A 71 3.60 11.13 -8.28
N ARG A 72 4.12 10.99 -9.52
CA ARG A 72 3.30 10.66 -10.71
C ARG A 72 2.52 9.36 -10.56
N ARG A 73 3.16 8.33 -10.01
CA ARG A 73 2.49 7.04 -9.74
C ARG A 73 1.40 7.19 -8.70
N ASN A 74 1.68 7.89 -7.62
CA ASN A 74 0.69 8.14 -6.60
C ASN A 74 -0.47 8.99 -7.13
N LEU A 75 -0.20 10.01 -7.94
CA LEU A 75 -1.25 10.79 -8.60
C LEU A 75 -2.13 9.92 -9.50
N SER A 76 -1.54 9.01 -10.27
CA SER A 76 -2.30 8.03 -11.06
C SER A 76 -3.16 7.13 -10.18
N GLY A 77 -2.63 6.66 -9.05
CA GLY A 77 -3.38 5.89 -8.05
C GLY A 77 -4.53 6.69 -7.44
N PHE A 78 -4.30 7.97 -7.13
CA PHE A 78 -5.31 8.89 -6.61
C PHE A 78 -6.50 9.05 -7.57
N HIS A 79 -6.23 9.29 -8.84
CA HIS A 79 -7.28 9.40 -9.86
C HIS A 79 -8.05 8.09 -10.04
N GLU A 80 -7.37 6.96 -9.99
CA GLU A 80 -8.02 5.65 -10.08
C GLU A 80 -8.93 5.37 -8.90
N ILE A 81 -8.52 5.67 -7.67
CA ILE A 81 -9.34 5.53 -6.47
C ILE A 81 -10.62 6.37 -6.63
N ARG A 82 -10.50 7.63 -7.02
CA ARG A 82 -11.65 8.51 -7.29
C ARG A 82 -12.61 7.94 -8.34
N ARG A 83 -12.07 7.36 -9.39
CA ARG A 83 -12.85 6.80 -10.50
C ARG A 83 -13.62 5.53 -10.07
N ILE A 84 -12.99 4.67 -9.27
CA ILE A 84 -13.59 3.39 -8.84
C ILE A 84 -14.58 3.59 -7.70
N HIS A 85 -14.28 4.50 -6.79
CA HIS A 85 -15.06 4.71 -5.58
C HIS A 85 -15.51 6.17 -5.50
N PRO A 86 -16.65 6.51 -6.09
CA PRO A 86 -17.17 7.88 -6.09
C PRO A 86 -17.56 8.37 -4.68
N ASP A 87 -17.92 7.46 -3.77
CA ASP A 87 -18.30 7.77 -2.39
C ASP A 87 -17.07 8.05 -1.52
N HIS A 88 -16.34 9.11 -1.87
CA HIS A 88 -15.19 9.60 -1.12
C HIS A 88 -15.41 11.06 -0.70
N THR A 89 -14.74 11.46 0.36
CA THR A 89 -14.72 12.86 0.79
C THR A 89 -13.37 13.48 0.49
N MET A 90 -13.36 14.63 -0.20
CA MET A 90 -12.16 15.44 -0.33
C MET A 90 -11.93 16.24 0.95
N LEU A 91 -10.75 16.13 1.52
CA LEU A 91 -10.33 16.85 2.71
C LEU A 91 -9.04 17.62 2.44
N ALA A 92 -8.87 18.77 3.10
CA ALA A 92 -7.57 19.39 3.17
C ALA A 92 -6.60 18.47 3.92
N LEU A 93 -5.35 18.43 3.48
CA LEU A 93 -4.25 17.75 4.15
C LEU A 93 -3.23 18.78 4.60
N SER A 94 -2.92 18.81 5.89
CA SER A 94 -1.81 19.57 6.46
C SER A 94 -0.67 18.61 6.80
N ASP A 95 0.43 18.70 6.08
CA ASP A 95 1.60 17.84 6.27
C ASP A 95 2.72 18.58 7.00
N ARG A 96 2.95 18.19 8.25
CA ARG A 96 4.05 18.63 9.13
C ARG A 96 5.03 17.49 9.40
N SER A 97 5.12 16.52 8.49
CA SER A 97 5.94 15.33 8.70
C SER A 97 7.45 15.55 8.49
N LEU A 98 7.86 16.71 7.97
CA LEU A 98 9.28 17.05 7.81
C LEU A 98 9.91 17.33 9.19
N PRO A 99 11.03 16.67 9.51
CA PRO A 99 11.73 16.90 10.77
C PRO A 99 12.20 18.35 10.90
N GLY A 100 12.01 18.95 12.10
CA GLY A 100 12.47 20.29 12.40
C GLY A 100 11.69 21.42 11.75
N GLY A 101 10.66 21.15 10.93
CA GLY A 101 9.86 22.17 10.27
C GLY A 101 10.67 23.06 9.32
N ASP A 102 11.62 22.50 8.57
CA ASP A 102 12.48 23.23 7.63
C ASP A 102 11.63 23.86 6.53
N GLU A 103 11.57 25.19 6.52
CA GLU A 103 10.82 25.98 5.53
C GLU A 103 11.39 25.81 4.12
N SER A 104 12.71 25.76 3.97
CA SER A 104 13.38 25.62 2.67
C SER A 104 13.06 24.27 2.04
N GLU A 105 13.16 23.19 2.81
CA GLU A 105 12.80 21.84 2.35
C GLU A 105 11.31 21.75 2.04
N SER A 106 10.44 22.31 2.89
CA SER A 106 8.99 22.35 2.67
C SER A 106 8.64 23.10 1.39
N ARG A 107 9.32 24.22 1.11
CA ARG A 107 9.15 25.00 -0.12
C ARG A 107 9.55 24.20 -1.36
N SER A 108 10.67 23.51 -1.30
CA SER A 108 11.13 22.64 -2.39
C SER A 108 10.14 21.50 -2.68
N ILE A 109 9.51 20.95 -1.66
CA ILE A 109 8.44 19.93 -1.83
C ILE A 109 7.19 20.53 -2.48
N VAL A 110 6.78 21.73 -2.07
CA VAL A 110 5.64 22.44 -2.69
C VAL A 110 5.91 22.70 -4.17
N GLU A 111 7.10 23.17 -4.51
CA GLU A 111 7.50 23.40 -5.90
C GLU A 111 7.46 22.10 -6.71
N LEU A 112 8.01 21.03 -6.16
CA LEU A 112 7.98 19.71 -6.80
C LEU A 112 6.55 19.19 -7.02
N TYR A 113 5.64 19.38 -6.06
CA TYR A 113 4.22 19.04 -6.23
C TYR A 113 3.58 19.85 -7.34
N ARG A 114 3.82 21.15 -7.40
CA ARG A 114 3.26 22.02 -8.44
C ARG A 114 3.78 21.69 -9.84
N GLU A 115 5.06 21.34 -9.97
CA GLU A 115 5.65 20.86 -11.22
C GLU A 115 4.95 19.58 -11.73
N GLU A 116 4.48 18.74 -10.83
CA GLU A 116 3.74 17.50 -11.15
C GLU A 116 2.20 17.71 -11.22
N GLY A 117 1.74 18.97 -11.24
CA GLY A 117 0.33 19.34 -11.40
C GLY A 117 -0.54 19.16 -10.15
N ILE A 118 0.08 19.10 -8.97
CA ILE A 118 -0.63 19.01 -7.70
C ILE A 118 -0.77 20.38 -7.08
N GLU A 119 -1.99 20.75 -6.70
CA GLU A 119 -2.23 21.96 -5.91
C GLU A 119 -1.60 21.80 -4.52
N ALA A 120 -0.60 22.62 -4.23
CA ALA A 120 0.11 22.60 -2.96
C ALA A 120 0.48 24.00 -2.53
N ASP A 121 0.37 24.29 -1.22
CA ASP A 121 0.71 25.55 -0.60
C ASP A 121 1.63 25.33 0.60
N LEU A 122 2.50 26.32 0.83
CA LEU A 122 3.29 26.41 2.05
C LEU A 122 2.55 27.28 3.05
N LEU A 123 2.27 26.73 4.23
CA LEU A 123 1.72 27.49 5.34
C LEU A 123 2.79 27.66 6.41
N VAL A 124 3.11 28.91 6.71
CA VAL A 124 4.02 29.29 7.80
C VAL A 124 3.17 29.84 8.93
N ALA A 125 3.21 29.22 10.08
CA ALA A 125 2.47 29.60 11.28
C ALA A 125 3.42 29.66 12.48
N PRO A 126 3.05 30.33 13.59
CA PRO A 126 3.90 30.40 14.78
C PRO A 126 4.27 29.03 15.37
N ASP A 127 3.45 28.04 15.13
CA ASP A 127 3.61 26.64 15.59
C ASP A 127 4.34 25.74 14.57
N GLY A 128 4.86 26.31 13.49
CA GLY A 128 5.68 25.62 12.49
C GLY A 128 5.21 25.77 11.06
N VAL A 129 5.90 25.06 10.18
CA VAL A 129 5.67 25.04 8.74
C VAL A 129 4.89 23.77 8.36
N SER A 130 3.96 23.89 7.42
CA SER A 130 3.25 22.77 6.85
C SER A 130 3.10 22.87 5.33
N VAL A 131 3.12 21.73 4.66
CA VAL A 131 2.74 21.60 3.26
C VAL A 131 1.25 21.27 3.20
N ARG A 132 0.47 22.12 2.56
CA ARG A 132 -0.97 21.93 2.39
C ARG A 132 -1.26 21.38 1.01
N THR A 133 -2.01 20.26 1.00
CA THR A 133 -2.51 19.60 -0.23
C THR A 133 -3.94 19.10 -0.01
N GLN A 134 -4.40 18.21 -0.87
CA GLN A 134 -5.68 17.52 -0.73
C GLN A 134 -5.47 16.02 -0.50
N ALA A 135 -6.41 15.40 0.22
CA ALA A 135 -6.49 13.96 0.42
C ALA A 135 -7.92 13.45 0.20
N LEU A 136 -8.05 12.19 -0.19
CA LEU A 136 -9.32 11.48 -0.14
C LEU A 136 -9.46 10.79 1.21
N SER A 137 -10.59 10.99 1.85
CA SER A 137 -11.06 10.16 2.96
C SER A 137 -11.98 9.09 2.39
N VAL A 138 -11.61 7.83 2.55
CA VAL A 138 -12.25 6.67 1.92
C VAL A 138 -12.65 5.67 3.01
N ASP A 139 -13.86 5.15 2.95
CA ASP A 139 -14.18 3.92 3.68
C ASP A 139 -13.43 2.75 3.01
N VAL A 140 -12.43 2.23 3.70
CA VAL A 140 -11.53 1.21 3.14
C VAL A 140 -12.26 -0.09 2.85
N ALA A 141 -13.21 -0.49 3.70
CA ALA A 141 -13.98 -1.71 3.50
C ALA A 141 -14.92 -1.58 2.29
N ALA A 142 -15.60 -0.44 2.17
CA ALA A 142 -16.45 -0.15 1.01
C ALA A 142 -15.63 -0.03 -0.28
N TYR A 143 -14.46 0.61 -0.23
CA TYR A 143 -13.55 0.67 -1.38
C TYR A 143 -13.05 -0.71 -1.81
N ALA A 144 -12.61 -1.53 -0.87
CA ALA A 144 -12.16 -2.89 -1.14
C ALA A 144 -13.27 -3.74 -1.78
N ALA A 145 -14.49 -3.66 -1.24
CA ALA A 145 -15.65 -4.34 -1.80
C ALA A 145 -15.97 -3.88 -3.25
N THR A 146 -15.91 -2.58 -3.51
CA THR A 146 -16.09 -2.00 -4.85
C THR A 146 -15.01 -2.47 -5.81
N LEU A 147 -13.75 -2.45 -5.37
CA LEU A 147 -12.61 -2.89 -6.18
C LEU A 147 -12.69 -4.39 -6.50
N ARG A 148 -13.09 -5.22 -5.51
CA ARG A 148 -13.33 -6.65 -5.72
C ARG A 148 -14.49 -6.89 -6.70
N ALA A 149 -15.62 -6.21 -6.51
CA ALA A 149 -16.75 -6.33 -7.42
C ALA A 149 -16.34 -5.98 -8.86
N ALA A 150 -15.55 -4.93 -9.06
CA ALA A 150 -15.02 -4.55 -10.35
C ALA A 150 -14.03 -5.59 -10.91
N ALA A 151 -13.24 -6.26 -10.09
CA ALA A 151 -12.35 -7.36 -10.53
C ALA A 151 -13.17 -8.59 -10.99
N VAL A 152 -14.18 -8.97 -10.20
CA VAL A 152 -15.08 -10.09 -10.54
C VAL A 152 -15.88 -9.79 -11.81
N ALA A 153 -16.42 -8.58 -11.94
CA ALA A 153 -17.12 -8.17 -13.16
C ALA A 153 -16.22 -8.18 -14.40
N ALA A 154 -14.91 -7.98 -14.25
CA ALA A 154 -13.93 -8.12 -15.32
C ALA A 154 -13.57 -9.58 -15.63
N GLY A 155 -14.02 -10.55 -14.83
CA GLY A 155 -13.80 -11.99 -15.03
C GLY A 155 -12.77 -12.63 -14.08
N ALA A 156 -12.28 -11.91 -13.05
CA ALA A 156 -11.41 -12.50 -12.05
C ALA A 156 -12.21 -13.39 -11.09
N ASN A 157 -11.61 -14.52 -10.66
CA ASN A 157 -12.15 -15.35 -9.60
C ASN A 157 -11.43 -15.04 -8.29
N VAL A 158 -12.18 -14.75 -7.22
CA VAL A 158 -11.63 -14.41 -5.90
C VAL A 158 -12.07 -15.44 -4.87
N VAL A 159 -11.12 -16.09 -4.22
CA VAL A 159 -11.34 -17.13 -3.22
C VAL A 159 -10.73 -16.72 -1.87
N HIS A 160 -11.55 -16.65 -0.86
CA HIS A 160 -11.17 -16.27 0.51
C HIS A 160 -10.93 -17.49 1.42
N GLY A 161 -10.28 -17.26 2.56
CA GLY A 161 -10.01 -18.29 3.56
C GLY A 161 -8.95 -19.30 3.11
N VAL A 162 -8.05 -18.91 2.23
CA VAL A 162 -7.06 -19.80 1.61
C VAL A 162 -5.64 -19.32 1.90
N THR A 163 -4.92 -20.06 2.75
CA THR A 163 -3.52 -19.76 3.06
C THR A 163 -2.58 -20.54 2.15
N VAL A 164 -1.74 -19.84 1.40
CA VAL A 164 -0.69 -20.44 0.56
C VAL A 164 0.39 -21.02 1.46
N ALA A 165 0.67 -22.32 1.29
CA ALA A 165 1.67 -23.05 2.07
C ALA A 165 3.06 -23.01 1.40
N HIS A 166 3.11 -23.33 0.12
CA HIS A 166 4.36 -23.28 -0.66
C HIS A 166 4.06 -23.27 -2.17
N LEU A 167 5.08 -22.95 -2.93
CA LEU A 167 5.04 -22.91 -4.40
C LEU A 167 6.04 -23.93 -4.95
N THR A 168 5.63 -24.65 -5.99
CA THR A 168 6.53 -25.51 -6.77
C THR A 168 6.40 -25.14 -8.25
N ARG A 169 7.46 -25.28 -9.03
CA ARG A 169 7.43 -24.98 -10.47
C ARG A 169 7.88 -26.18 -11.28
N ARG A 170 7.07 -26.53 -12.28
CA ARG A 170 7.39 -27.59 -13.20
C ARG A 170 6.84 -27.24 -14.60
N GLU A 171 7.64 -27.43 -15.63
CA GLU A 171 7.25 -27.27 -17.04
C GLU A 171 6.57 -25.92 -17.35
N GLY A 172 7.14 -24.83 -16.82
CA GLY A 172 6.61 -23.48 -17.06
C GLY A 172 5.38 -23.08 -16.23
N VAL A 173 4.81 -24.03 -15.45
CA VAL A 173 3.66 -23.81 -14.59
C VAL A 173 4.11 -23.78 -13.13
N THR A 174 3.69 -22.77 -12.38
CA THR A 174 3.83 -22.73 -10.93
C THR A 174 2.60 -23.37 -10.29
N ARG A 175 2.80 -24.35 -9.43
CA ARG A 175 1.76 -24.93 -8.59
C ARG A 175 1.73 -24.20 -7.26
N VAL A 176 0.58 -23.62 -6.93
CA VAL A 176 0.30 -22.97 -5.66
C VAL A 176 -0.37 -23.99 -4.76
N HIS A 177 0.33 -24.42 -3.71
CA HIS A 177 -0.19 -25.32 -2.70
C HIS A 177 -0.77 -24.49 -1.55
N PHE A 178 -2.02 -24.75 -1.19
CA PHE A 178 -2.73 -23.96 -0.20
C PHE A 178 -3.53 -24.83 0.78
N ARG A 179 -3.88 -24.24 1.91
CA ARG A 179 -4.78 -24.80 2.91
C ARG A 179 -6.05 -23.98 2.96
N ASN A 180 -7.18 -24.66 3.05
CA ASN A 180 -8.46 -24.01 3.29
C ASN A 180 -8.60 -23.74 4.80
N ASN A 181 -8.72 -22.47 5.17
CA ASN A 181 -8.86 -22.04 6.57
C ASN A 181 -10.29 -22.21 7.11
N LEU A 182 -11.27 -22.40 6.22
CA LEU A 182 -12.69 -22.53 6.58
C LEU A 182 -13.09 -23.99 6.84
N ALA A 183 -12.26 -24.96 6.44
CA ALA A 183 -12.58 -26.38 6.61
C ALA A 183 -12.09 -26.92 7.96
N TRP A 184 -12.95 -27.64 8.67
CA TRP A 184 -12.61 -28.38 9.88
C TRP A 184 -11.61 -29.54 9.60
N VAL A 185 -11.57 -29.99 8.35
CA VAL A 185 -10.60 -30.96 7.85
C VAL A 185 -9.51 -30.16 7.13
N ARG A 186 -8.24 -30.52 7.33
CA ARG A 186 -7.09 -29.96 6.62
C ARG A 186 -7.20 -30.26 5.13
N ASP A 187 -8.00 -29.48 4.44
CA ASP A 187 -8.11 -29.56 2.99
C ASP A 187 -6.92 -28.84 2.36
N ILE A 188 -6.08 -29.61 1.67
CA ILE A 188 -4.91 -29.11 0.95
C ILE A 188 -5.27 -29.12 -0.53
N GLY A 189 -5.38 -27.94 -1.09
CA GLY A 189 -5.60 -27.76 -2.52
C GLY A 189 -4.32 -27.43 -3.27
N THR A 190 -4.37 -27.62 -4.57
CA THR A 190 -3.30 -27.22 -5.47
C THR A 190 -3.90 -26.63 -6.75
N VAL A 191 -3.43 -25.46 -7.15
CA VAL A 191 -3.80 -24.83 -8.41
C VAL A 191 -2.55 -24.49 -9.21
N GLY A 192 -2.61 -24.63 -10.53
CA GLY A 192 -1.54 -24.26 -11.45
C GLY A 192 -1.76 -22.84 -12.00
N ALA A 193 -0.67 -22.07 -12.16
CA ALA A 193 -0.69 -20.79 -12.84
C ALA A 193 0.60 -20.55 -13.65
N ARG A 194 0.48 -19.88 -14.79
CA ARG A 194 1.66 -19.50 -15.60
C ARG A 194 2.45 -18.40 -14.94
N ALA A 195 1.75 -17.43 -14.35
CA ALA A 195 2.34 -16.37 -13.55
C ALA A 195 1.74 -16.36 -12.14
N VAL A 196 2.55 -16.00 -11.14
CA VAL A 196 2.10 -15.83 -9.75
C VAL A 196 2.55 -14.47 -9.25
N ILE A 197 1.62 -13.72 -8.67
CA ILE A 197 1.84 -12.38 -8.13
C ILE A 197 1.65 -12.43 -6.62
N ASP A 198 2.69 -12.13 -5.87
CA ASP A 198 2.62 -12.06 -4.41
C ASP A 198 2.42 -10.62 -3.94
N THR A 199 1.29 -10.36 -3.27
CA THR A 199 0.94 -9.05 -2.72
C THR A 199 0.70 -9.09 -1.21
N LEU A 200 0.89 -10.25 -0.56
CA LEU A 200 0.61 -10.43 0.87
C LEU A 200 1.72 -9.97 1.80
N GLY A 201 2.92 -9.71 1.28
CA GLY A 201 4.04 -9.45 2.16
C GLY A 201 4.72 -10.71 2.71
N VAL A 202 4.19 -11.90 2.43
CA VAL A 202 4.72 -13.18 2.89
C VAL A 202 5.00 -14.06 1.67
N SER A 203 6.16 -13.89 1.06
CA SER A 203 6.51 -14.76 -0.06
C SER A 203 6.93 -16.13 0.43
N PRO A 204 6.29 -17.19 -0.02
CA PRO A 204 6.80 -18.55 0.12
C PRO A 204 8.07 -18.80 -0.72
N TRP A 205 8.50 -17.83 -1.51
CA TRP A 205 9.73 -17.86 -2.29
C TRP A 205 10.84 -17.13 -1.54
N GLY A 206 11.67 -17.84 -0.81
CA GLY A 206 12.67 -17.36 0.13
C GLY A 206 13.51 -16.12 -0.26
N ALA A 207 13.55 -15.73 -1.53
CA ALA A 207 14.23 -14.52 -1.99
C ALA A 207 13.45 -13.22 -1.67
N ALA A 208 12.13 -13.27 -1.56
CA ALA A 208 11.30 -12.12 -1.20
C ALA A 208 11.14 -11.97 0.32
N ALA A 209 11.51 -13.00 1.09
CA ALA A 209 11.54 -12.94 2.56
C ALA A 209 12.56 -11.92 3.13
N ARG A 210 13.31 -11.23 2.27
CA ARG A 210 14.22 -10.15 2.67
C ARG A 210 13.57 -8.77 2.73
N VAL A 211 12.28 -8.66 2.46
CA VAL A 211 11.53 -7.46 2.81
C VAL A 211 11.43 -7.40 4.33
N ALA A 212 11.64 -6.23 4.91
CA ALA A 212 11.62 -6.04 6.35
C ALA A 212 10.38 -6.70 6.98
N PRO A 213 10.49 -7.27 8.17
CA PRO A 213 9.36 -7.89 8.83
C PRO A 213 8.22 -6.88 8.99
N ALA A 214 6.98 -7.35 8.93
CA ALA A 214 5.80 -6.51 9.12
C ALA A 214 5.96 -5.61 10.36
N GLN A 215 5.69 -4.33 10.18
CA GLN A 215 5.67 -3.37 11.27
C GLN A 215 4.23 -3.10 11.67
N TRP A 216 4.05 -2.67 12.89
CA TRP A 216 2.76 -2.34 13.44
C TRP A 216 2.65 -0.84 13.65
N VAL A 217 1.46 -0.31 13.42
CA VAL A 217 1.10 1.06 13.72
C VAL A 217 -0.02 0.99 14.77
N PRO A 218 0.17 1.53 15.97
CA PRO A 218 -0.92 1.66 16.92
C PRO A 218 -1.96 2.63 16.38
N VAL A 219 -3.21 2.37 16.68
CA VAL A 219 -4.36 3.16 16.21
C VAL A 219 -5.27 3.46 17.37
N VAL A 220 -5.73 4.69 17.47
CA VAL A 220 -6.75 5.12 18.41
C VAL A 220 -7.89 5.77 17.65
N ARG A 221 -9.12 5.29 17.88
CA ARG A 221 -10.32 5.98 17.47
C ARG A 221 -10.90 6.69 18.69
N CYS A 222 -11.16 7.98 18.57
CA CYS A 222 -11.59 8.80 19.69
C CYS A 222 -12.57 9.91 19.26
N THR A 223 -13.21 10.56 20.24
CA THR A 223 -13.97 11.79 20.07
C THR A 223 -13.10 12.96 20.52
N PRO A 224 -12.55 13.79 19.62
CA PRO A 224 -11.73 14.93 19.98
C PRO A 224 -12.60 16.05 20.58
N ARG A 225 -12.03 16.84 21.51
CA ARG A 225 -12.74 17.97 22.13
C ARG A 225 -13.17 19.04 21.11
N LYS A 226 -12.40 19.23 20.05
CA LYS A 226 -12.72 20.14 18.94
C LYS A 226 -12.86 19.33 17.67
N ALA A 227 -13.92 19.61 16.90
CA ALA A 227 -14.11 18.98 15.60
C ALA A 227 -12.91 19.23 14.68
N LEU A 228 -12.50 18.18 13.97
CA LEU A 228 -11.41 18.22 13.02
C LEU A 228 -11.98 18.30 11.60
N SER A 229 -11.43 19.17 10.77
CA SER A 229 -11.88 19.41 9.40
C SER A 229 -10.88 18.99 8.31
N GLN A 230 -9.68 18.58 8.73
CA GLN A 230 -8.60 18.22 7.80
C GLN A 230 -7.83 17.00 8.29
N VAL A 231 -7.20 16.30 7.35
CA VAL A 231 -6.20 15.30 7.67
C VAL A 231 -4.90 16.01 8.08
N SER A 232 -4.27 15.55 9.14
CA SER A 232 -2.99 16.10 9.60
C SER A 232 -1.93 14.99 9.63
N LEU A 233 -0.78 15.23 9.02
CA LEU A 233 0.42 14.42 9.19
C LEU A 233 1.34 15.13 10.18
N CYS A 234 1.83 14.37 11.15
CA CYS A 234 2.58 14.88 12.29
C CYS A 234 3.98 14.26 12.32
N ALA A 235 4.95 15.02 12.84
CA ALA A 235 6.29 14.53 13.15
C ALA A 235 6.51 14.34 14.65
N THR A 236 5.45 14.05 15.42
CA THR A 236 5.59 13.83 16.87
C THR A 236 6.12 12.42 17.17
N SER A 237 6.61 12.21 18.38
CA SER A 237 7.09 10.88 18.81
C SER A 237 5.96 9.85 18.89
N ALA A 238 4.72 10.27 19.21
CA ALA A 238 3.58 9.39 19.39
C ALA A 238 2.69 9.31 18.14
N ALA A 239 2.17 10.46 17.66
CA ALA A 239 1.24 10.51 16.55
C ALA A 239 1.93 10.76 15.20
N TRP A 240 1.46 10.02 14.19
CA TRP A 240 1.88 10.22 12.80
C TRP A 240 0.80 10.85 11.93
N MET A 241 -0.46 10.43 12.09
CA MET A 241 -1.56 10.92 11.28
C MET A 241 -2.83 11.05 12.11
N ILE A 242 -3.58 12.11 11.85
CA ILE A 242 -4.92 12.32 12.39
C ILE A 242 -5.87 12.44 11.22
N ARG A 243 -6.90 11.60 11.20
CA ARG A 243 -7.96 11.60 10.19
C ARG A 243 -9.32 11.91 10.84
N PRO A 244 -10.04 12.95 10.39
CA PRO A 244 -11.42 13.18 10.84
C PRO A 244 -12.37 12.09 10.32
N LEU A 245 -13.33 11.67 11.16
CA LEU A 245 -14.38 10.71 10.86
C LEU A 245 -15.72 11.26 11.40
N GLY A 246 -16.21 12.34 10.80
CA GLY A 246 -17.36 13.09 11.33
C GLY A 246 -17.01 13.79 12.65
N ASP A 247 -17.71 13.46 13.72
CA ASP A 247 -17.45 13.91 15.09
C ASP A 247 -16.30 13.18 15.79
N ARG A 248 -15.81 12.09 15.19
CA ARG A 248 -14.70 11.27 15.69
C ARG A 248 -13.43 11.51 14.91
N ALA A 249 -12.34 10.95 15.41
CA ALA A 249 -11.04 10.91 14.75
C ALA A 249 -10.45 9.51 14.77
N LEU A 250 -9.68 9.18 13.73
CA LEU A 250 -8.74 8.06 13.71
C LEU A 250 -7.33 8.63 13.82
N VAL A 251 -6.62 8.25 14.87
CA VAL A 251 -5.23 8.67 15.10
C VAL A 251 -4.33 7.47 14.93
N LEU A 252 -3.32 7.61 14.09
CA LEU A 252 -2.29 6.58 13.87
C LEU A 252 -0.99 7.02 14.52
N GLY A 253 -0.37 6.10 15.25
CA GLY A 253 0.91 6.33 15.88
C GLY A 253 2.11 6.07 14.99
N GLN A 254 3.28 6.17 15.57
CA GLN A 254 4.53 5.84 14.90
C GLN A 254 4.68 4.31 14.70
N LYS A 255 5.50 3.93 13.72
CA LYS A 255 5.80 2.51 13.47
C LYS A 255 6.51 1.88 14.65
N ALA A 256 6.07 0.70 15.05
CA ALA A 256 6.65 -0.07 16.14
C ALA A 256 6.87 -1.53 15.73
N SER A 257 7.87 -2.17 16.33
CA SER A 257 8.03 -3.62 16.24
C SER A 257 6.93 -4.34 17.03
N VAL A 258 6.72 -5.62 16.75
CA VAL A 258 5.74 -6.46 17.46
C VAL A 258 5.88 -6.36 18.99
N GLY A 259 7.11 -6.37 19.50
CA GLY A 259 7.35 -6.30 20.94
C GLY A 259 7.13 -4.90 21.58
N ARG A 260 7.02 -3.84 20.77
CA ARG A 260 6.85 -2.46 21.26
C ARG A 260 5.50 -1.84 20.92
N VAL A 261 4.68 -2.50 20.11
CA VAL A 261 3.41 -1.92 19.63
C VAL A 261 2.42 -1.63 20.77
N ALA A 262 2.39 -2.46 21.81
CA ALA A 262 1.52 -2.22 22.97
C ALA A 262 1.93 -0.94 23.71
N GLN A 263 3.22 -0.76 24.00
CA GLN A 263 3.74 0.45 24.65
C GLN A 263 3.48 1.70 23.77
N ALA A 264 3.72 1.60 22.46
CA ALA A 264 3.43 2.69 21.54
C ALA A 264 1.91 2.99 21.47
N GLY A 265 1.04 2.01 21.73
CA GLY A 265 -0.40 2.20 21.88
C GLY A 265 -0.76 3.06 23.08
N VAL A 266 -0.16 2.78 24.24
CA VAL A 266 -0.34 3.57 25.46
C VAL A 266 0.14 5.02 25.24
N GLU A 267 1.33 5.20 24.68
CA GLU A 267 1.88 6.52 24.35
C GLU A 267 0.96 7.32 23.40
N LEU A 268 0.35 6.64 22.43
CA LEU A 268 -0.61 7.27 21.52
C LEU A 268 -1.93 7.62 22.22
N HIS A 269 -2.41 6.76 23.11
CA HIS A 269 -3.61 7.01 23.91
C HIS A 269 -3.44 8.28 24.75
N ASP A 270 -2.34 8.35 25.52
CA ASP A 270 -2.04 9.50 26.39
C ASP A 270 -1.87 10.78 25.55
N TRP A 271 -1.23 10.67 24.40
CA TRP A 271 -1.10 11.78 23.46
C TRP A 271 -2.49 12.29 22.97
N CYS A 272 -3.42 11.39 22.67
CA CYS A 272 -4.77 11.78 22.24
C CYS A 272 -5.52 12.52 23.36
N VAL A 273 -5.40 12.06 24.61
CA VAL A 273 -6.01 12.73 25.76
C VAL A 273 -5.41 14.12 25.96
N GLU A 274 -4.09 14.23 25.96
CA GLU A 274 -3.37 15.48 26.22
C GLU A 274 -3.58 16.53 25.11
N HIS A 275 -3.43 16.14 23.84
CA HIS A 275 -3.37 17.10 22.73
C HIS A 275 -4.70 17.31 22.02
N LEU A 276 -5.59 16.32 22.03
CA LEU A 276 -6.91 16.43 21.41
C LEU A 276 -8.03 16.62 22.45
N GLY A 277 -7.73 16.49 23.76
CA GLY A 277 -8.76 16.42 24.80
C GLY A 277 -9.75 15.30 24.52
N ALA A 278 -9.25 14.18 24.02
CA ALA A 278 -10.07 13.12 23.47
C ALA A 278 -10.81 12.32 24.55
N THR A 279 -12.01 11.88 24.21
CA THR A 279 -12.85 10.94 24.97
C THR A 279 -13.21 9.73 24.10
N ASP A 280 -13.88 8.73 24.68
CA ASP A 280 -14.38 7.53 23.97
C ASP A 280 -13.28 6.83 23.15
N LEU A 281 -12.13 6.63 23.76
CA LEU A 281 -10.95 6.05 23.10
C LEU A 281 -11.12 4.55 22.90
N ALA A 282 -10.95 4.10 21.67
CA ALA A 282 -10.90 2.69 21.29
C ALA A 282 -9.56 2.40 20.57
N GLU A 283 -8.78 1.51 21.16
CA GLU A 283 -7.46 1.17 20.70
C GLU A 283 -7.47 0.02 19.70
N GLY A 284 -6.49 0.02 18.81
CA GLY A 284 -6.27 -1.01 17.82
C GLY A 284 -4.85 -0.96 17.25
N ARG A 285 -4.61 -1.77 16.24
CA ARG A 285 -3.33 -1.77 15.53
C ARG A 285 -3.52 -2.15 14.07
N LEU A 286 -2.71 -1.58 13.19
CA LEU A 286 -2.61 -1.94 11.79
C LEU A 286 -1.25 -2.57 11.51
N ALA A 287 -1.24 -3.69 10.81
CA ALA A 287 -0.01 -4.22 10.21
C ALA A 287 0.29 -3.44 8.93
N ILE A 288 1.53 -3.03 8.76
CA ILE A 288 1.99 -2.41 7.52
C ILE A 288 3.14 -3.22 6.94
N ASP A 289 3.19 -3.28 5.61
CA ASP A 289 4.33 -3.83 4.86
C ASP A 289 5.33 -2.69 4.58
N PRO A 290 6.40 -2.56 5.41
CA PRO A 290 7.30 -1.43 5.31
C PRO A 290 8.19 -1.54 4.09
N SER A 291 8.49 -0.39 3.49
CA SER A 291 9.53 -0.25 2.48
C SER A 291 10.64 0.64 2.99
N ASP A 292 11.80 0.51 2.37
CA ASP A 292 12.89 1.43 2.58
C ASP A 292 12.52 2.81 1.99
N HIS A 293 12.64 3.87 2.79
CA HIS A 293 12.30 5.25 2.42
C HIS A 293 10.88 5.44 1.83
N GLY A 294 9.91 4.57 2.17
CA GLY A 294 8.53 4.67 1.71
C GLY A 294 8.28 4.23 0.26
N ARG A 295 9.30 3.70 -0.42
CA ARG A 295 9.20 3.29 -1.81
C ARG A 295 8.71 1.85 -1.93
N PRO A 296 7.61 1.57 -2.66
CA PRO A 296 7.19 0.21 -2.95
C PRO A 296 8.23 -0.55 -3.78
N VAL A 297 8.36 -1.83 -3.51
CA VAL A 297 9.19 -2.74 -4.29
C VAL A 297 8.28 -3.61 -5.15
N VAL A 298 8.34 -3.39 -6.46
CA VAL A 298 7.41 -4.00 -7.41
C VAL A 298 8.16 -4.52 -8.63
N GLY A 299 7.84 -5.72 -9.08
CA GLY A 299 8.47 -6.27 -10.27
C GLY A 299 8.47 -7.79 -10.37
N ALA A 300 9.33 -8.31 -11.25
CA ALA A 300 9.55 -9.73 -11.40
C ALA A 300 10.46 -10.27 -10.28
N SER A 301 10.16 -11.47 -9.80
CA SER A 301 11.01 -12.21 -8.87
C SER A 301 12.16 -12.93 -9.60
N ALA A 302 13.09 -13.49 -8.84
CA ALA A 302 14.14 -14.35 -9.39
C ALA A 302 13.58 -15.66 -10.00
N ILE A 303 12.35 -16.02 -9.64
CA ILE A 303 11.67 -17.22 -10.14
C ILE A 303 10.92 -16.84 -11.43
N PRO A 304 11.17 -17.53 -12.55
CA PRO A 304 10.45 -17.27 -13.78
C PRO A 304 8.94 -17.33 -13.61
N GLY A 305 8.21 -16.31 -14.10
CA GLY A 305 6.76 -16.19 -13.93
C GLY A 305 6.31 -15.77 -12.52
N GLY A 306 7.25 -15.46 -11.65
CA GLY A 306 6.97 -14.89 -10.33
C GLY A 306 7.05 -13.37 -10.34
N TYR A 307 6.11 -12.71 -9.67
CA TYR A 307 6.04 -11.25 -9.51
C TYR A 307 5.68 -10.91 -8.07
N TYR A 308 5.94 -9.67 -7.68
CA TYR A 308 5.60 -9.20 -6.34
C TYR A 308 5.27 -7.71 -6.32
N ALA A 309 4.44 -7.31 -5.36
CA ALA A 309 4.23 -5.92 -4.95
C ALA A 309 4.33 -5.86 -3.43
N ARG A 310 5.34 -5.14 -2.93
CA ARG A 310 5.74 -5.09 -1.54
C ARG A 310 6.00 -3.66 -1.10
N GLY A 311 6.00 -3.46 0.21
CA GLY A 311 6.42 -2.20 0.78
C GLY A 311 5.45 -1.05 0.46
N ASN A 312 4.16 -1.32 0.35
CA ASN A 312 3.17 -0.26 0.12
C ASN A 312 3.05 0.70 1.31
N GLY A 313 3.43 0.23 2.51
CA GLY A 313 3.63 1.03 3.70
C GLY A 313 2.40 1.83 4.10
N ARG A 314 2.65 3.03 4.65
CA ARG A 314 1.60 3.97 5.08
C ARG A 314 0.78 4.57 3.92
N GLY A 315 1.28 4.48 2.70
CA GLY A 315 0.58 4.92 1.48
C GLY A 315 -0.14 3.78 0.77
N GLU A 316 -0.62 2.76 1.46
CA GLU A 316 -1.13 1.52 0.88
C GLU A 316 -2.18 1.71 -0.21
N LEU A 317 -3.15 2.61 -0.01
CA LEU A 317 -4.16 2.90 -1.03
C LEU A 317 -3.53 3.37 -2.34
N MET A 318 -2.61 4.33 -2.27
CA MET A 318 -1.95 4.92 -3.41
C MET A 318 -0.90 4.00 -4.01
N ASN A 319 0.01 3.56 -3.15
CA ASN A 319 1.11 2.69 -3.53
C ASN A 319 0.61 1.33 -4.03
N GLY A 320 -0.41 0.75 -3.38
CA GLY A 320 -1.02 -0.51 -3.80
C GLY A 320 -1.70 -0.38 -5.16
N THR A 321 -2.47 0.68 -5.38
CA THR A 321 -3.11 0.95 -6.67
C THR A 321 -2.05 1.14 -7.78
N ALA A 322 -1.04 1.97 -7.55
CA ALA A 322 0.04 2.19 -8.52
C ALA A 322 0.86 0.92 -8.79
N SER A 323 1.13 0.12 -7.76
CA SER A 323 1.83 -1.16 -7.87
C SER A 323 1.05 -2.17 -8.69
N GLY A 324 -0.26 -2.29 -8.44
CA GLY A 324 -1.14 -3.16 -9.21
C GLY A 324 -1.22 -2.76 -10.68
N TRP A 325 -1.25 -1.46 -10.97
CA TRP A 325 -1.18 -0.94 -12.32
C TRP A 325 0.12 -1.34 -13.02
N TYR A 326 1.23 -1.05 -12.39
CA TYR A 326 2.55 -1.36 -12.93
C TYR A 326 2.68 -2.86 -13.27
N LEU A 327 2.25 -3.75 -12.37
CA LEU A 327 2.28 -5.19 -12.61
C LEU A 327 1.37 -5.61 -13.77
N ALA A 328 0.19 -5.00 -13.89
CA ALA A 328 -0.72 -5.30 -14.99
C ALA A 328 -0.15 -4.89 -16.36
N GLU A 329 0.57 -3.76 -16.43
CA GLU A 329 1.27 -3.36 -17.65
C GLU A 329 2.49 -4.25 -17.93
N LEU A 330 3.28 -4.57 -16.89
CA LEU A 330 4.44 -5.45 -17.03
C LEU A 330 4.05 -6.84 -17.58
N ILE A 331 3.00 -7.44 -17.05
CA ILE A 331 2.52 -8.77 -17.46
C ILE A 331 1.74 -8.68 -18.77
N GLY A 332 0.86 -7.68 -18.91
CA GLY A 332 0.02 -7.48 -20.10
C GLY A 332 0.79 -7.12 -21.36
N GLY A 333 1.87 -6.35 -21.24
CA GLY A 333 2.77 -6.01 -22.33
C GLY A 333 3.50 -7.21 -22.93
N GLN A 334 3.70 -8.26 -22.16
CA GLN A 334 4.34 -9.51 -22.63
C GLN A 334 3.46 -10.31 -23.60
N ARG A 335 2.14 -10.26 -23.45
CA ARG A 335 1.20 -10.94 -24.34
C ARG A 335 1.10 -10.27 -25.72
N SER A 336 1.25 -8.95 -25.76
CA SER A 336 1.22 -8.17 -26.99
C SER A 336 2.45 -8.35 -27.88
N ALA A 337 3.55 -8.82 -27.32
CA ALA A 337 4.86 -8.98 -28.00
C ALA A 337 5.09 -10.38 -28.59
N GLY A 338 4.04 -11.20 -28.82
CA GLY A 338 4.17 -12.46 -29.57
C GLY A 338 4.78 -13.64 -28.81
N GLY A 339 4.40 -13.84 -27.59
CA GLY A 339 4.39 -15.19 -26.99
C GLY A 339 5.63 -15.69 -26.27
N ALA A 340 6.79 -15.08 -26.37
CA ALA A 340 7.97 -15.46 -25.58
C ALA A 340 8.25 -14.43 -24.47
N MET A 341 8.22 -14.86 -23.21
CA MET A 341 8.70 -14.01 -22.11
C MET A 341 10.15 -13.58 -22.42
N PRO A 342 10.44 -12.27 -22.44
CA PRO A 342 11.83 -11.85 -22.62
C PRO A 342 12.69 -12.39 -21.47
N PRO A 343 13.95 -12.79 -21.75
CA PRO A 343 14.83 -13.27 -20.72
C PRO A 343 15.02 -12.20 -19.64
N LEU A 344 14.94 -12.61 -18.37
CA LEU A 344 14.99 -11.79 -17.16
C LEU A 344 16.17 -10.80 -17.06
N SER A 345 17.17 -10.93 -17.92
CA SER A 345 18.35 -10.06 -17.99
C SER A 345 18.05 -8.63 -18.47
N ARG A 346 16.88 -8.36 -19.07
CA ARG A 346 16.51 -7.03 -19.59
C ARG A 346 15.48 -6.28 -18.74
N LEU A 347 14.83 -6.96 -17.80
CA LEU A 347 13.92 -6.32 -16.85
C LEU A 347 14.72 -5.94 -15.60
N ARG A 348 15.35 -4.77 -15.61
CA ARG A 348 15.91 -4.18 -14.38
C ARG A 348 14.76 -4.03 -13.39
N ALA A 349 14.75 -4.85 -12.35
CA ALA A 349 13.85 -4.72 -11.25
C ALA A 349 13.92 -3.26 -10.75
N TYR A 350 12.79 -2.58 -10.70
CA TYR A 350 12.68 -1.25 -10.15
C TYR A 350 12.98 -1.37 -8.65
N GLY A 351 14.20 -1.09 -8.24
CA GLY A 351 14.67 -1.26 -6.85
C GLY A 351 15.93 -2.11 -6.67
N ALA A 352 16.39 -2.86 -7.67
CA ALA A 352 17.55 -3.78 -7.52
C ALA A 352 18.92 -3.16 -7.87
N SER A 353 19.01 -1.85 -8.13
CA SER A 353 20.31 -1.23 -8.41
C SER A 353 20.89 -0.60 -7.15
N ARG A 354 21.80 -1.30 -6.52
CA ARG A 354 22.82 -0.91 -5.53
C ARG A 354 22.70 -1.58 -4.14
N LEU A 355 22.70 -2.90 -4.14
CA LEU A 355 23.26 -3.65 -3.01
C LEU A 355 24.58 -4.33 -3.46
N ARG A 356 25.46 -3.56 -4.06
CA ARG A 356 26.89 -3.91 -4.20
C ARG A 356 27.71 -2.66 -3.99
N ARG A 357 28.24 -2.53 -2.79
CA ARG A 357 29.51 -1.97 -2.34
C ARG A 357 29.36 -1.33 -0.97
N ARG A 358 29.66 -2.13 0.04
CA ARG A 358 30.58 -1.80 1.12
C ARG A 358 30.92 -3.14 1.76
N GLY A 359 32.05 -3.72 1.28
CA GLY A 359 32.83 -4.62 2.07
C GLY A 359 33.75 -3.80 2.93
#